data_40b6ea55e6ea44a3b28c8e223052448c
#
_entry.id   40b6ea55e6ea44a3b28c8e223052448c
#
_cell.length_a   1.000
_cell.length_b   1.000
_cell.length_c   1.000
_cell.angle_alpha   90.00
_cell.angle_beta   90.00
_cell.angle_gamma   90.00
#
_symmetry.space_group_name_H-M   'P 1'
#
loop_
_entity.id
_entity.type
_entity.pdbx_description
1 polymer ?
#
loop_
_entity_poly.entity_id
_entity_poly.type
_entity_poly.pdbx_seq_one_letter_code
_entity_poly.pdbx_strand_id
1 'polypeptide(L)'
;MKFYDYPLEYSEQCFTPSTVSNLTAPRIPIQDKKVLDLGCGIGPLSIYFASEGAYSVTGTDVHEEHIKYANINAKNNDVEIDFIQGDLFENITEKYDIICCDVSGIDRRVAELTDWFPKGVPTADETGVDLICRAIKEHKNYLNKGGEMYVCTSSFSDHKKLLEAIGDEGEVFFEKNIPFSKALTENVSNLDPSSYTKKGSRYTWTFTLWRLYDKVWEEK
;
A
#
# COMPACT_ATOMS: atom_id res chain seq x y z
N MET A 1 -19.42 3.18 0.23
CA MET A 1 -18.91 2.13 -0.69
C MET A 1 -18.66 0.82 0.06
N LYS A 2 -18.13 -0.23 -0.60
CA LYS A 2 -17.71 -1.47 0.08
C LYS A 2 -16.31 -1.86 -0.36
N PHE A 3 -15.55 -2.46 0.55
CA PHE A 3 -14.31 -3.17 0.28
C PHE A 3 -14.54 -4.64 0.71
N TYR A 4 -14.58 -5.55 -0.25
CA TYR A 4 -15.18 -6.87 -0.06
C TYR A 4 -16.61 -6.75 0.51
N ASP A 5 -16.89 -7.41 1.64
CA ASP A 5 -18.19 -7.32 2.31
C ASP A 5 -18.27 -6.19 3.36
N TYR A 6 -17.16 -5.45 3.56
CA TYR A 6 -17.05 -4.40 4.57
C TYR A 6 -17.56 -3.06 4.07
N PRO A 7 -18.61 -2.48 4.62
CA PRO A 7 -19.09 -1.15 4.28
C PRO A 7 -18.10 -0.08 4.74
N LEU A 8 -17.83 0.91 3.87
CA LEU A 8 -16.93 2.02 4.16
C LEU A 8 -17.62 3.36 3.92
N GLU A 9 -17.46 4.28 4.89
CA GLU A 9 -17.77 5.69 4.77
C GLU A 9 -16.51 6.47 4.38
N TYR A 10 -16.66 7.58 3.67
CA TYR A 10 -15.56 8.42 3.22
C TYR A 10 -16.06 9.80 2.80
N SER A 11 -15.17 10.79 2.78
CA SER A 11 -15.41 12.08 2.14
C SER A 11 -14.73 12.15 0.77
N GLU A 12 -15.02 13.20 0.01
CA GLU A 12 -14.37 13.47 -1.30
C GLU A 12 -12.85 13.70 -1.18
N GLN A 13 -12.34 13.95 0.03
CA GLN A 13 -10.92 14.16 0.32
C GLN A 13 -10.20 12.88 0.72
N CYS A 14 -10.89 11.74 0.80
CA CYS A 14 -10.29 10.47 1.18
C CYS A 14 -9.89 9.64 -0.02
N PHE A 15 -8.76 8.97 0.08
CA PHE A 15 -8.43 7.87 -0.82
C PHE A 15 -9.41 6.71 -0.59
N THR A 16 -9.90 6.14 -1.68
CA THR A 16 -10.76 4.96 -1.65
C THR A 16 -9.99 3.72 -2.07
N PRO A 17 -10.40 2.52 -1.60
CA PRO A 17 -9.75 1.27 -1.99
C PRO A 17 -9.63 1.12 -3.50
N SER A 18 -8.46 0.74 -3.95
CA SER A 18 -8.12 0.58 -5.36
C SER A 18 -8.09 -0.90 -5.78
N THR A 19 -7.81 -1.13 -7.05
CA THR A 19 -7.47 -2.48 -7.55
C THR A 19 -6.24 -3.05 -6.82
N VAL A 20 -5.27 -2.20 -6.44
CA VAL A 20 -4.08 -2.61 -5.68
C VAL A 20 -4.49 -3.13 -4.32
N SER A 21 -5.27 -2.39 -3.54
CA SER A 21 -5.76 -2.81 -2.23
C SER A 21 -6.52 -4.15 -2.30
N ASN A 22 -7.39 -4.32 -3.32
CA ASN A 22 -8.12 -5.58 -3.55
C ASN A 22 -7.20 -6.76 -3.90
N LEU A 23 -6.08 -6.52 -4.59
CA LEU A 23 -5.11 -7.56 -4.89
C LEU A 23 -4.22 -7.87 -3.69
N THR A 24 -3.94 -6.90 -2.84
CA THR A 24 -3.06 -7.02 -1.67
C THR A 24 -3.74 -7.78 -0.53
N ALA A 25 -4.96 -7.38 -0.16
CA ALA A 25 -5.66 -7.90 1.02
C ALA A 25 -5.58 -9.42 1.21
N PRO A 26 -5.99 -10.27 0.23
CA PRO A 26 -6.03 -11.73 0.42
C PRO A 26 -4.66 -12.42 0.30
N ARG A 27 -3.58 -11.66 0.11
CA ARG A 27 -2.24 -12.20 -0.12
C ARG A 27 -1.32 -12.07 1.07
N ILE A 28 -1.61 -11.14 1.96
CA ILE A 28 -0.80 -10.98 3.17
C ILE A 28 -1.12 -12.10 4.16
N PRO A 29 -0.13 -12.85 4.68
CA PRO A 29 -0.34 -13.98 5.59
C PRO A 29 -0.56 -13.49 7.04
N ILE A 30 -1.75 -12.95 7.30
CA ILE A 30 -2.09 -12.22 8.54
C ILE A 30 -2.59 -13.11 9.70
N GLN A 31 -2.85 -14.40 9.45
CA GLN A 31 -3.45 -15.29 10.44
C GLN A 31 -2.65 -15.34 11.74
N ASP A 32 -3.27 -14.99 12.87
CA ASP A 32 -2.68 -14.92 14.21
C ASP A 32 -1.46 -13.98 14.32
N LYS A 33 -1.33 -12.99 13.42
CA LYS A 33 -0.22 -12.04 13.34
C LYS A 33 -0.60 -10.67 13.90
N LYS A 34 0.38 -10.00 14.50
CA LYS A 34 0.32 -8.59 14.83
C LYS A 34 0.70 -7.80 13.57
N VAL A 35 -0.23 -7.02 13.04
CA VAL A 35 -0.12 -6.35 11.74
C VAL A 35 -0.07 -4.84 11.89
N LEU A 36 0.85 -4.20 11.17
CA LEU A 36 0.89 -2.76 10.96
C LEU A 36 0.52 -2.45 9.50
N ASP A 37 -0.47 -1.60 9.31
CA ASP A 37 -0.93 -1.08 8.02
C ASP A 37 -0.45 0.36 7.85
N LEU A 38 0.65 0.56 7.10
CA LEU A 38 1.25 1.86 6.81
C LEU A 38 0.54 2.53 5.63
N GLY A 39 0.02 3.75 5.86
CA GLY A 39 -0.80 4.45 4.89
C GLY A 39 -2.20 3.86 4.81
N CYS A 40 -2.80 3.58 5.97
CA CYS A 40 -4.06 2.84 6.08
C CYS A 40 -5.26 3.55 5.41
N GLY A 41 -5.15 4.83 5.07
CA GLY A 41 -6.26 5.60 4.54
C GLY A 41 -7.49 5.54 5.43
N ILE A 42 -8.64 5.26 4.84
CA ILE A 42 -9.92 5.08 5.57
C ILE A 42 -10.09 3.68 6.18
N GLY A 43 -9.03 2.89 6.25
CA GLY A 43 -8.95 1.60 6.95
C GLY A 43 -9.36 0.35 6.18
N PRO A 44 -9.40 0.31 4.83
CA PRO A 44 -9.92 -0.87 4.12
C PRO A 44 -9.09 -2.15 4.38
N LEU A 45 -7.75 -2.07 4.28
CA LEU A 45 -6.88 -3.21 4.56
C LEU A 45 -6.87 -3.57 6.04
N SER A 46 -6.79 -2.56 6.92
CA SER A 46 -6.82 -2.76 8.37
C SER A 46 -8.08 -3.51 8.81
N ILE A 47 -9.27 -3.12 8.29
CA ILE A 47 -10.54 -3.78 8.61
C ILE A 47 -10.56 -5.21 8.07
N TYR A 48 -10.10 -5.41 6.83
CA TYR A 48 -9.98 -6.73 6.25
C TYR A 48 -9.08 -7.63 7.11
N PHE A 49 -7.90 -7.17 7.51
CA PHE A 49 -6.97 -7.95 8.32
C PHE A 49 -7.55 -8.31 9.69
N ALA A 50 -8.17 -7.34 10.37
CA ALA A 50 -8.81 -7.59 11.68
C ALA A 50 -9.96 -8.60 11.57
N SER A 51 -10.76 -8.54 10.50
CA SER A 51 -11.89 -9.44 10.28
C SER A 51 -11.48 -10.84 9.82
N GLU A 52 -10.33 -10.95 9.12
CA GLU A 52 -9.88 -12.21 8.52
C GLU A 52 -8.83 -12.95 9.38
N GLY A 53 -8.67 -12.58 10.65
CA GLY A 53 -7.95 -13.38 11.63
C GLY A 53 -6.56 -12.88 12.02
N ALA A 54 -6.23 -11.61 11.80
CA ALA A 54 -5.08 -11.01 12.46
C ALA A 54 -5.27 -11.01 13.98
N TYR A 55 -4.18 -11.23 14.74
CA TYR A 55 -4.22 -11.16 16.20
C TYR A 55 -4.52 -9.73 16.69
N SER A 56 -3.89 -8.75 16.09
CA SER A 56 -4.18 -7.33 16.31
C SER A 56 -3.73 -6.53 15.09
N VAL A 57 -4.37 -5.38 14.87
CA VAL A 57 -4.06 -4.48 13.76
C VAL A 57 -3.86 -3.07 14.29
N THR A 58 -2.80 -2.42 13.83
CA THR A 58 -2.56 -0.98 13.96
C THR A 58 -2.52 -0.37 12.58
N GLY A 59 -3.21 0.73 12.35
CA GLY A 59 -3.17 1.48 11.09
C GLY A 59 -2.57 2.87 11.30
N THR A 60 -1.70 3.33 10.37
CA THR A 60 -1.18 4.70 10.40
C THR A 60 -1.45 5.43 9.10
N ASP A 61 -1.80 6.71 9.21
CA ASP A 61 -1.91 7.63 8.07
C ASP A 61 -1.55 9.06 8.51
N VAL A 62 -0.98 9.83 7.61
CA VAL A 62 -0.60 11.23 7.90
C VAL A 62 -1.82 12.16 7.93
N HIS A 63 -2.89 11.82 7.24
CA HIS A 63 -4.08 12.65 7.10
C HIS A 63 -5.08 12.39 8.23
N GLU A 64 -5.37 13.44 9.01
CA GLU A 64 -6.37 13.37 10.09
C GLU A 64 -7.75 12.91 9.62
N GLU A 65 -8.18 13.37 8.44
CA GLU A 65 -9.48 12.99 7.88
C GLU A 65 -9.55 11.49 7.55
N HIS A 66 -8.44 10.89 7.09
CA HIS A 66 -8.36 9.44 6.88
C HIS A 66 -8.51 8.68 8.20
N ILE A 67 -7.76 9.06 9.22
CA ILE A 67 -7.84 8.43 10.56
C ILE A 67 -9.24 8.55 11.16
N LYS A 68 -9.89 9.70 10.98
CA LYS A 68 -11.28 9.88 11.40
C LYS A 68 -12.23 8.87 10.74
N TYR A 69 -12.16 8.73 9.41
CA TYR A 69 -12.99 7.75 8.69
C TYR A 69 -12.57 6.31 8.97
N ALA A 70 -11.31 6.02 9.17
CA ALA A 70 -10.83 4.70 9.57
C ALA A 70 -11.48 4.24 10.89
N ASN A 71 -11.52 5.12 11.90
CA ASN A 71 -12.21 4.85 13.17
C ASN A 71 -13.73 4.63 13.01
N ILE A 72 -14.40 5.44 12.17
CA ILE A 72 -15.81 5.26 11.86
C ILE A 72 -16.04 3.91 11.19
N ASN A 73 -15.21 3.56 10.23
CA ASN A 73 -15.32 2.34 9.46
C ASN A 73 -15.05 1.10 10.30
N ALA A 74 -14.04 1.11 11.18
CA ALA A 74 -13.79 0.01 12.12
C ALA A 74 -15.00 -0.23 13.02
N LYS A 75 -15.57 0.83 13.59
CA LYS A 75 -16.78 0.74 14.40
C LYS A 75 -17.98 0.18 13.62
N ASN A 76 -18.18 0.61 12.37
CA ASN A 76 -19.29 0.16 11.53
C ASN A 76 -19.15 -1.31 11.10
N ASN A 77 -17.94 -1.88 11.21
CA ASN A 77 -17.64 -3.26 10.88
C ASN A 77 -17.39 -4.14 12.13
N ASP A 78 -17.66 -3.61 13.34
CA ASP A 78 -17.51 -4.32 14.62
C ASP A 78 -16.11 -4.91 14.84
N VAL A 79 -15.05 -4.18 14.43
CA VAL A 79 -13.64 -4.56 14.64
C VAL A 79 -12.91 -3.55 15.51
N GLU A 80 -11.96 -4.04 16.33
CA GLU A 80 -11.08 -3.21 17.15
C GLU A 80 -9.74 -3.04 16.44
N ILE A 81 -9.35 -1.79 16.15
CA ILE A 81 -8.13 -1.43 15.46
C ILE A 81 -7.59 -0.13 16.08
N ASP A 82 -6.29 -0.07 16.33
CA ASP A 82 -5.62 1.13 16.77
C ASP A 82 -5.21 1.98 15.57
N PHE A 83 -5.89 3.12 15.36
CA PHE A 83 -5.51 4.08 14.32
C PHE A 83 -4.73 5.25 14.89
N ILE A 84 -3.54 5.49 14.35
CA ILE A 84 -2.57 6.48 14.82
C ILE A 84 -2.28 7.46 13.68
N GLN A 85 -2.48 8.75 13.91
CA GLN A 85 -2.03 9.77 12.97
C GLN A 85 -0.52 9.92 13.07
N GLY A 86 0.17 9.86 11.92
CA GLY A 86 1.63 10.03 11.84
C GLY A 86 2.19 9.75 10.45
N ASP A 87 3.39 10.25 10.20
CA ASP A 87 4.13 10.01 8.96
C ASP A 87 4.89 8.68 9.07
N LEU A 88 4.42 7.64 8.37
CA LEU A 88 4.93 6.28 8.41
C LEU A 88 4.98 5.72 9.85
N PHE A 89 6.19 5.56 10.40
CA PHE A 89 6.42 4.99 11.73
C PHE A 89 6.40 6.03 12.86
N GLU A 90 6.13 7.29 12.56
CA GLU A 90 5.97 8.31 13.60
C GLU A 90 4.89 7.87 14.59
N ASN A 91 5.17 7.99 15.87
CA ASN A 91 4.31 7.55 16.97
C ASN A 91 4.12 6.02 17.11
N ILE A 92 4.80 5.19 16.31
CA ILE A 92 4.82 3.74 16.49
C ILE A 92 5.90 3.37 17.50
N THR A 93 5.51 2.67 18.55
CA THR A 93 6.41 2.25 19.65
C THR A 93 6.55 0.74 19.75
N GLU A 94 5.70 -0.01 19.05
CA GLU A 94 5.63 -1.45 19.11
C GLU A 94 6.27 -2.12 17.89
N LYS A 95 6.43 -3.44 17.99
CA LYS A 95 6.91 -4.27 16.89
C LYS A 95 5.81 -5.19 16.39
N TYR A 96 5.89 -5.54 15.11
CA TYR A 96 4.86 -6.27 14.38
C TYR A 96 5.45 -7.51 13.70
N ASP A 97 4.60 -8.50 13.47
CA ASP A 97 4.97 -9.68 12.70
C ASP A 97 4.87 -9.42 11.20
N ILE A 98 3.93 -8.55 10.83
CA ILE A 98 3.68 -8.13 9.45
C ILE A 98 3.58 -6.60 9.40
N ILE A 99 4.26 -6.00 8.43
CA ILE A 99 4.06 -4.62 8.01
C ILE A 99 3.50 -4.65 6.58
N CYS A 100 2.31 -4.12 6.36
CA CYS A 100 1.75 -3.86 5.03
C CYS A 100 1.95 -2.39 4.69
N CYS A 101 2.56 -2.08 3.54
CA CYS A 101 2.82 -0.73 3.08
C CYS A 101 2.13 -0.50 1.73
N ASP A 102 0.90 0.00 1.77
CA ASP A 102 0.11 0.40 0.59
C ASP A 102 0.02 1.94 0.49
N VAL A 103 1.15 2.60 0.65
CA VAL A 103 1.28 4.04 0.42
C VAL A 103 1.34 4.37 -1.06
N SER A 104 1.21 5.65 -1.42
CA SER A 104 1.29 6.07 -2.82
C SER A 104 2.59 5.60 -3.49
N GLY A 105 2.46 4.72 -4.48
CA GLY A 105 3.54 4.09 -5.24
C GLY A 105 3.50 4.46 -6.74
N ILE A 106 3.15 5.72 -7.08
CA ILE A 106 2.98 6.20 -8.45
C ILE A 106 3.66 7.56 -8.61
N ASP A 107 4.48 7.71 -9.66
CA ASP A 107 5.07 8.99 -10.09
C ASP A 107 3.98 10.06 -10.23
N ARG A 108 4.25 11.26 -9.72
CA ARG A 108 3.31 12.40 -9.73
C ARG A 108 2.76 12.70 -11.12
N ARG A 109 3.59 12.66 -12.14
CA ARG A 109 3.18 12.94 -13.54
C ARG A 109 2.11 11.95 -14.01
N VAL A 110 2.20 10.68 -13.59
CA VAL A 110 1.20 9.67 -13.90
C VAL A 110 -0.04 9.87 -13.06
N ALA A 111 0.11 10.20 -11.78
CA ALA A 111 -1.00 10.49 -10.88
C ALA A 111 -1.88 11.64 -11.43
N GLU A 112 -1.26 12.70 -11.96
CA GLU A 112 -1.95 13.86 -12.56
C GLU A 112 -2.70 13.54 -13.86
N LEU A 113 -2.35 12.45 -14.55
CA LEU A 113 -3.05 11.96 -15.75
C LEU A 113 -4.28 11.10 -15.42
N THR A 114 -4.53 10.85 -14.15
CA THR A 114 -5.57 9.93 -13.69
C THR A 114 -6.56 10.62 -12.74
N ASP A 115 -7.67 9.96 -12.48
CA ASP A 115 -8.64 10.29 -11.45
C ASP A 115 -8.49 9.45 -10.18
N TRP A 116 -7.33 8.81 -10.00
CA TRP A 116 -7.10 7.89 -8.89
C TRP A 116 -6.90 8.58 -7.54
N PHE A 117 -6.57 9.88 -7.58
CA PHE A 117 -6.27 10.64 -6.37
C PHE A 117 -7.34 11.71 -6.12
N PRO A 118 -7.76 11.91 -4.86
CA PRO A 118 -8.69 12.98 -4.50
C PRO A 118 -8.11 14.34 -4.85
N LYS A 119 -8.95 15.26 -5.32
CA LYS A 119 -8.52 16.63 -5.64
C LYS A 119 -8.11 17.37 -4.37
N GLY A 120 -6.92 17.99 -4.41
CA GLY A 120 -6.41 18.81 -3.30
C GLY A 120 -5.75 18.02 -2.18
N VAL A 121 -5.68 16.70 -2.27
CA VAL A 121 -4.86 15.87 -1.36
C VAL A 121 -3.47 15.72 -1.97
N PRO A 122 -2.39 15.95 -1.20
CA PRO A 122 -1.03 15.71 -1.68
C PRO A 122 -0.91 14.27 -2.18
N THR A 123 -0.55 14.15 -3.44
CA THR A 123 -0.35 12.85 -4.09
C THR A 123 1.11 12.41 -3.95
N ALA A 124 1.45 11.33 -4.66
CA ALA A 124 2.78 10.79 -4.76
C ALA A 124 3.88 11.86 -4.90
N ASP A 125 5.05 11.48 -4.46
CA ASP A 125 6.29 12.20 -4.73
C ASP A 125 6.69 12.14 -6.21
N GLU A 126 7.76 12.82 -6.57
CA GLU A 126 8.25 12.94 -7.96
C GLU A 126 8.62 11.59 -8.59
N THR A 127 9.03 10.62 -7.78
CA THR A 127 9.54 9.30 -8.21
C THR A 127 8.54 8.17 -8.02
N GLY A 128 7.51 8.42 -7.20
CA GLY A 128 6.54 7.43 -6.77
C GLY A 128 7.09 6.38 -5.80
N VAL A 129 8.31 6.53 -5.29
CA VAL A 129 8.93 5.58 -4.35
C VAL A 129 9.66 6.21 -3.18
N ASP A 130 9.70 7.55 -3.06
CA ASP A 130 10.44 8.20 -1.99
C ASP A 130 9.89 7.82 -0.61
N LEU A 131 8.57 7.81 -0.46
CA LEU A 131 7.89 7.41 0.75
C LEU A 131 8.12 5.91 1.05
N ILE A 132 8.02 5.07 0.03
CA ILE A 132 8.31 3.63 0.11
C ILE A 132 9.76 3.37 0.54
N CYS A 133 10.73 4.06 -0.06
CA CYS A 133 12.15 3.92 0.30
C CYS A 133 12.43 4.34 1.74
N ARG A 134 11.72 5.36 2.25
CA ARG A 134 11.80 5.74 3.68
C ARG A 134 11.27 4.62 4.57
N ALA A 135 10.11 4.06 4.23
CA ALA A 135 9.53 2.94 4.98
C ALA A 135 10.45 1.72 4.96
N ILE A 136 11.01 1.36 3.81
CA ILE A 136 11.97 0.24 3.69
C ILE A 136 13.21 0.47 4.57
N LYS A 137 13.75 1.68 4.63
CA LYS A 137 14.94 1.99 5.43
C LYS A 137 14.73 1.78 6.92
N GLU A 138 13.51 1.96 7.42
CA GLU A 138 13.21 1.97 8.84
C GLU A 138 12.53 0.68 9.35
N HIS A 139 11.92 -0.12 8.46
CA HIS A 139 11.02 -1.21 8.80
C HIS A 139 11.57 -2.22 9.81
N LYS A 140 12.87 -2.55 9.76
CA LYS A 140 13.50 -3.52 10.68
C LYS A 140 13.41 -3.12 12.14
N ASN A 141 13.35 -1.83 12.44
CA ASN A 141 13.21 -1.34 13.80
C ASN A 141 11.84 -1.72 14.40
N TYR A 142 10.85 -1.95 13.53
CA TYR A 142 9.44 -2.21 13.87
C TYR A 142 8.98 -3.63 13.58
N LEU A 143 9.88 -4.51 13.12
CA LEU A 143 9.59 -5.94 12.96
C LEU A 143 10.01 -6.76 14.19
N ASN A 144 9.15 -7.71 14.54
CA ASN A 144 9.52 -8.83 15.40
C ASN A 144 10.56 -9.72 14.70
N LYS A 145 11.21 -10.58 15.48
CA LYS A 145 12.10 -11.59 14.91
C LYS A 145 11.33 -12.51 13.96
N GLY A 146 11.79 -12.63 12.69
CA GLY A 146 11.10 -13.38 11.65
C GLY A 146 9.86 -12.69 11.09
N GLY A 147 9.67 -11.40 11.39
CA GLY A 147 8.63 -10.59 10.78
C GLY A 147 8.96 -10.19 9.34
N GLU A 148 7.95 -9.78 8.60
CA GLU A 148 8.02 -9.48 7.18
C GLU A 148 7.34 -8.16 6.85
N MET A 149 7.86 -7.46 5.82
CA MET A 149 7.20 -6.29 5.27
C MET A 149 6.74 -6.55 3.84
N TYR A 150 5.51 -6.18 3.55
CA TYR A 150 4.91 -6.26 2.23
C TYR A 150 4.72 -4.86 1.66
N VAL A 151 5.24 -4.62 0.45
CA VAL A 151 5.29 -3.29 -0.18
C VAL A 151 4.59 -3.32 -1.52
N CYS A 152 3.60 -2.44 -1.70
CA CYS A 152 2.87 -2.26 -2.94
C CYS A 152 3.58 -1.25 -3.85
N THR A 153 3.83 -1.63 -5.11
CA THR A 153 4.46 -0.76 -6.10
C THR A 153 3.82 -0.89 -7.47
N SER A 154 4.10 0.05 -8.35
CA SER A 154 3.65 0.04 -9.73
C SER A 154 4.80 0.19 -10.70
N SER A 155 4.63 -0.25 -11.95
CA SER A 155 5.58 0.01 -13.02
C SER A 155 5.67 1.49 -13.44
N PHE A 156 4.85 2.36 -12.83
CA PHE A 156 4.92 3.82 -13.00
C PHE A 156 5.84 4.51 -12.00
N SER A 157 6.60 3.76 -11.22
CA SER A 157 7.52 4.28 -10.21
C SER A 157 8.97 4.14 -10.66
N ASP A 158 9.89 4.86 -10.02
CA ASP A 158 11.34 4.68 -10.23
C ASP A 158 11.80 3.31 -9.72
N HIS A 159 11.79 2.34 -10.63
CA HIS A 159 12.12 0.94 -10.33
C HIS A 159 13.58 0.77 -9.90
N LYS A 160 14.50 1.57 -10.45
CA LYS A 160 15.92 1.51 -10.09
C LYS A 160 16.13 1.93 -8.65
N LYS A 161 15.56 3.04 -8.23
CA LYS A 161 15.63 3.55 -6.86
C LYS A 161 14.98 2.59 -5.86
N LEU A 162 13.85 1.98 -6.26
CA LEU A 162 13.18 0.95 -5.46
C LEU A 162 14.09 -0.27 -5.23
N LEU A 163 14.69 -0.82 -6.30
CA LEU A 163 15.58 -1.99 -6.20
C LEU A 163 16.82 -1.70 -5.35
N GLU A 164 17.38 -0.49 -5.45
CA GLU A 164 18.48 -0.07 -4.59
C GLU A 164 18.07 -0.04 -3.09
N ALA A 165 16.83 0.36 -2.80
CA ALA A 165 16.32 0.38 -1.42
C ALA A 165 16.00 -1.02 -0.88
N ILE A 166 15.46 -1.91 -1.71
CA ILE A 166 15.15 -3.31 -1.35
C ILE A 166 16.45 -4.11 -1.13
N GLY A 167 17.47 -3.89 -1.98
CA GLY A 167 18.72 -4.63 -1.94
C GLY A 167 18.49 -6.15 -2.08
N ASP A 168 19.24 -6.94 -1.29
CA ASP A 168 19.15 -8.41 -1.29
C ASP A 168 18.08 -8.97 -0.33
N GLU A 169 17.32 -8.10 0.34
CA GLU A 169 16.40 -8.47 1.42
C GLU A 169 14.95 -8.59 0.97
N GLY A 170 14.70 -8.51 -0.34
CA GLY A 170 13.36 -8.58 -0.89
C GLY A 170 13.24 -9.46 -2.11
N GLU A 171 12.03 -9.94 -2.32
CA GLU A 171 11.64 -10.73 -3.48
C GLU A 171 10.28 -10.27 -4.01
N VAL A 172 10.01 -10.54 -5.29
CA VAL A 172 8.67 -10.38 -5.86
C VAL A 172 7.77 -11.48 -5.29
N PHE A 173 6.86 -11.10 -4.41
CA PHE A 173 5.90 -12.04 -3.82
C PHE A 173 4.70 -12.28 -4.74
N PHE A 174 4.22 -11.23 -5.40
CA PHE A 174 3.14 -11.32 -6.37
C PHE A 174 3.25 -10.23 -7.43
N GLU A 175 2.88 -10.55 -8.66
CA GLU A 175 2.85 -9.60 -9.77
C GLU A 175 1.58 -9.76 -10.60
N LYS A 176 1.03 -8.64 -11.07
CA LYS A 176 -0.17 -8.63 -11.90
C LYS A 176 -0.15 -7.50 -12.92
N ASN A 177 -0.36 -7.86 -14.19
CA ASN A 177 -0.63 -6.88 -15.24
C ASN A 177 -2.09 -6.39 -15.13
N ILE A 178 -2.26 -5.08 -15.01
CA ILE A 178 -3.55 -4.40 -14.85
C ILE A 178 -3.84 -3.60 -16.13
N PRO A 179 -5.03 -3.75 -16.74
CA PRO A 179 -5.40 -2.96 -17.90
C PRO A 179 -5.39 -1.46 -17.60
N PHE A 180 -5.02 -0.66 -18.58
CA PHE A 180 -5.14 0.79 -18.51
C PHE A 180 -6.58 1.21 -18.31
N SER A 181 -6.79 2.23 -17.47
CA SER A 181 -8.04 2.98 -17.44
C SER A 181 -8.20 3.77 -18.76
N LYS A 182 -9.38 4.33 -18.96
CA LYS A 182 -9.64 5.22 -20.10
C LYS A 182 -8.68 6.41 -20.09
N ALA A 183 -8.51 7.05 -18.94
CA ALA A 183 -7.62 8.19 -18.75
C ALA A 183 -6.16 7.87 -19.12
N LEU A 184 -5.62 6.75 -18.65
CA LEU A 184 -4.26 6.31 -19.03
C LEU A 184 -4.15 6.01 -20.53
N THR A 185 -5.17 5.39 -21.11
CA THR A 185 -5.16 5.04 -22.55
C THR A 185 -5.15 6.31 -23.43
N GLU A 186 -5.92 7.30 -23.06
CA GLU A 186 -5.99 8.60 -23.77
C GLU A 186 -4.70 9.41 -23.63
N ASN A 187 -3.94 9.19 -22.55
CA ASN A 187 -2.69 9.88 -22.25
C ASN A 187 -1.43 9.03 -22.47
N VAL A 188 -1.53 7.90 -23.17
CA VAL A 188 -0.41 6.96 -23.33
C VAL A 188 0.84 7.58 -23.95
N SER A 189 0.70 8.60 -24.80
CA SER A 189 1.83 9.35 -25.40
C SER A 189 2.64 10.16 -24.39
N ASN A 190 2.11 10.41 -23.20
CA ASN A 190 2.74 11.16 -22.12
C ASN A 190 3.42 10.24 -21.09
N LEU A 191 3.30 8.92 -21.26
CA LEU A 191 3.89 7.92 -20.39
C LEU A 191 5.22 7.43 -20.93
N ASP A 192 6.12 7.03 -20.02
CA ASP A 192 7.35 6.34 -20.41
C ASP A 192 7.00 4.97 -21.02
N PRO A 193 7.43 4.66 -22.26
CA PRO A 193 7.17 3.36 -22.88
C PRO A 193 7.68 2.16 -22.11
N SER A 194 8.67 2.32 -21.23
CA SER A 194 9.16 1.26 -20.35
C SER A 194 8.23 0.93 -19.18
N SER A 195 7.31 1.84 -18.83
CA SER A 195 6.41 1.70 -17.69
C SER A 195 5.15 0.86 -17.98
N TYR A 196 4.95 0.43 -19.23
CA TYR A 196 3.78 -0.35 -19.61
C TYR A 196 4.07 -1.39 -20.69
N THR A 197 3.17 -2.36 -20.82
CA THR A 197 3.21 -3.36 -21.89
C THR A 197 2.05 -3.13 -22.87
N LYS A 198 2.34 -3.26 -24.18
CA LYS A 198 1.33 -3.18 -25.26
C LYS A 198 1.19 -4.55 -25.95
N LYS A 199 -0.04 -5.06 -26.02
CA LYS A 199 -0.40 -6.25 -26.82
C LYS A 199 -1.57 -5.93 -27.73
N GLY A 200 -1.32 -5.77 -29.04
CA GLY A 200 -2.31 -5.30 -29.98
C GLY A 200 -2.76 -3.87 -29.64
N SER A 201 -4.07 -3.68 -29.39
CA SER A 201 -4.66 -2.40 -28.96
C SER A 201 -4.74 -2.24 -27.45
N ARG A 202 -4.28 -3.21 -26.65
CA ARG A 202 -4.41 -3.20 -25.20
C ARG A 202 -3.11 -2.77 -24.55
N TYR A 203 -3.23 -1.89 -23.54
CA TYR A 203 -2.13 -1.46 -22.67
C TYR A 203 -2.36 -1.96 -21.25
N THR A 204 -1.27 -2.37 -20.61
CA THR A 204 -1.27 -2.80 -19.19
C THR A 204 -0.09 -2.19 -18.46
N TRP A 205 -0.28 -1.87 -17.20
CA TRP A 205 0.79 -1.57 -16.26
C TRP A 205 0.93 -2.73 -15.28
N THR A 206 2.05 -2.81 -14.57
CA THR A 206 2.33 -3.90 -13.66
C THR A 206 2.21 -3.43 -12.22
N PHE A 207 1.36 -4.09 -11.44
CA PHE A 207 1.36 -4.05 -9.99
C PHE A 207 2.33 -5.11 -9.48
N THR A 208 3.19 -4.76 -8.52
CA THR A 208 4.09 -5.68 -7.86
C THR A 208 3.94 -5.56 -6.35
N LEU A 209 3.70 -6.68 -5.68
CA LEU A 209 3.76 -6.82 -4.23
C LEU A 209 5.11 -7.45 -3.89
N TRP A 210 5.95 -6.70 -3.21
CA TRP A 210 7.24 -7.16 -2.71
C TRP A 210 7.09 -7.72 -1.31
N ARG A 211 7.88 -8.75 -0.99
CA ARG A 211 8.09 -9.26 0.37
C ARG A 211 9.52 -8.97 0.78
N LEU A 212 9.69 -8.26 1.89
CA LEU A 212 10.98 -7.98 2.49
C LEU A 212 11.10 -8.76 3.81
N TYR A 213 12.24 -9.39 4.01
CA TYR A 213 12.53 -10.22 5.18
C TYR A 213 14.02 -10.23 5.50
N ASP A 214 14.36 -10.51 6.74
CA ASP A 214 15.75 -10.60 7.15
C ASP A 214 16.27 -12.02 6.88
N LYS A 215 17.14 -12.19 5.88
CA LYS A 215 17.75 -13.47 5.50
C LYS A 215 18.53 -14.14 6.63
N VAL A 216 19.02 -13.38 7.61
CA VAL A 216 19.75 -13.93 8.77
C VAL A 216 18.89 -14.88 9.62
N TRP A 217 17.57 -14.82 9.47
CA TRP A 217 16.65 -15.66 10.23
C TRP A 217 16.30 -17.00 9.57
N GLU A 218 16.55 -17.17 8.26
CA GLU A 218 16.24 -18.41 7.52
C GLU A 218 17.33 -19.50 7.69
N GLU A 219 18.53 -19.15 8.15
CA GLU A 219 19.67 -20.07 8.25
C GLU A 219 19.82 -20.76 9.63
N LYS A 220 18.78 -20.75 10.48
CA LYS A 220 18.77 -21.43 11.79
C LYS A 220 17.51 -22.23 11.99
#